data_e652f97ee3538b27c995450e047f2d3c
#
_entry.id   e652f97ee3538b27c995450e047f2d3c
#
_cell.length_a   1.000
_cell.length_b   1.000
_cell.length_c   1.000
_cell.angle_alpha   90.00
_cell.angle_beta   90.00
_cell.angle_gamma   90.00
#
_symmetry.space_group_name_H-M   'P 1'
#
loop_
_entity.id
_entity.type
_entity.pdbx_description
1 polymer ?
#
loop_
_entity_poly.entity_id
_entity_poly.type
_entity_poly.pdbx_seq_one_letter_code
_entity_poly.pdbx_strand_id
1 'polypeptide(L)'
;MKKYTRSDIENFERNEYGDLICPTGDYSQIRSFGEWCSFGAWCSFGESCSFGEWCSFGAGCSFGESCSFGESYSFGESCSFGESCSFGAGCSFGEGCSFGEGCNFGEWCSFGESCSFGAGCSFGEGCSFGEGCRFGKGCSFEDERVKNGAYFACDRIGSERRKTYFFCDGDGEMYVRAGCWFSSLGEFVVRVKEAHGGTKYEKEYLAAVELAKIVLEG
;
A
#
# COMPACT_ATOMS: atom_id res chain seq x y z
N MET A 1 3.72 27.99 -3.15
CA MET A 1 4.30 27.28 -2.02
C MET A 1 5.71 27.81 -1.80
N LYS A 2 6.15 28.00 -0.57
CA LYS A 2 7.51 28.45 -0.26
C LYS A 2 8.50 27.33 -0.58
N LYS A 3 9.58 27.66 -1.29
CA LYS A 3 10.69 26.75 -1.55
C LYS A 3 11.71 26.83 -0.43
N TYR A 4 12.13 25.67 0.04
CA TYR A 4 13.13 25.55 1.10
C TYR A 4 14.43 24.99 0.56
N THR A 5 15.53 25.48 1.14
CA THR A 5 16.88 25.03 0.85
C THR A 5 17.43 24.20 2.03
N ARG A 6 18.59 23.57 1.84
CA ARG A 6 19.28 22.86 2.94
C ARG A 6 19.55 23.78 4.14
N SER A 7 19.94 25.02 3.87
CA SER A 7 20.22 26.00 4.92
C SER A 7 18.98 26.43 5.69
N ASP A 8 17.79 26.41 5.06
CA ASP A 8 16.54 26.70 5.75
C ASP A 8 16.24 25.61 6.80
N ILE A 9 16.46 24.34 6.45
CA ILE A 9 16.20 23.20 7.36
C ILE A 9 17.07 23.30 8.61
N GLU A 10 18.32 23.70 8.49
CA GLU A 10 19.23 23.85 9.63
C GLU A 10 18.77 24.86 10.67
N ASN A 11 17.89 25.76 10.25
CA ASN A 11 17.32 26.82 11.09
C ASN A 11 15.87 26.58 11.54
N PHE A 12 15.29 25.42 11.24
CA PHE A 12 13.95 25.09 11.71
C PHE A 12 13.93 24.80 13.20
N GLU A 13 12.80 25.10 13.81
CA GLU A 13 12.56 24.85 15.24
C GLU A 13 12.43 23.35 15.52
N ARG A 14 12.75 22.97 16.74
CA ARG A 14 12.48 21.63 17.27
C ARG A 14 11.38 21.69 18.32
N ASN A 15 10.55 20.63 18.35
CA ASN A 15 9.53 20.49 19.39
C ASN A 15 10.17 20.03 20.73
N GLU A 16 9.34 19.87 21.75
CA GLU A 16 9.75 19.43 23.09
C GLU A 16 10.36 18.02 23.13
N TYR A 17 10.11 17.20 22.08
CA TYR A 17 10.65 15.84 21.90
C TYR A 17 11.95 15.81 21.07
N GLY A 18 12.36 16.94 20.53
CA GLY A 18 13.55 17.09 19.71
C GLY A 18 13.33 16.93 18.21
N ASP A 19 12.10 16.69 17.76
CA ASP A 19 11.79 16.55 16.33
C ASP A 19 11.90 17.89 15.61
N LEU A 20 12.49 17.88 14.43
CA LEU A 20 12.60 19.04 13.58
C LEU A 20 11.23 19.36 12.95
N ILE A 21 10.67 20.52 13.25
CA ILE A 21 9.39 20.96 12.71
C ILE A 21 9.59 21.54 11.32
N CYS A 22 9.21 20.78 10.30
CA CYS A 22 9.33 21.17 8.90
C CYS A 22 8.00 21.74 8.39
N PRO A 23 7.90 23.06 8.16
CA PRO A 23 6.64 23.69 7.76
C PRO A 23 6.22 23.24 6.34
N THR A 24 4.93 23.43 6.02
CA THR A 24 4.40 23.23 4.67
C THR A 24 5.23 23.96 3.63
N GLY A 25 5.69 23.25 2.60
CA GLY A 25 6.53 23.85 1.58
C GLY A 25 7.04 22.91 0.48
N ASP A 26 7.79 23.49 -0.41
CA ASP A 26 8.45 22.81 -1.52
C ASP A 26 9.91 22.48 -1.13
N TYR A 27 10.17 21.21 -0.94
CA TYR A 27 11.48 20.62 -0.61
C TYR A 27 12.11 19.90 -1.83
N SER A 28 11.58 20.09 -3.02
CA SER A 28 11.97 19.33 -4.23
C SER A 28 13.45 19.44 -4.62
N GLN A 29 14.16 20.43 -4.07
CA GLN A 29 15.61 20.62 -4.29
C GLN A 29 16.48 19.91 -3.26
N ILE A 30 15.88 19.27 -2.25
CA ILE A 30 16.59 18.62 -1.14
C ILE A 30 16.39 17.13 -1.26
N ARG A 31 17.49 16.38 -1.34
CA ARG A 31 17.45 14.95 -1.58
C ARG A 31 17.68 14.09 -0.34
N SER A 32 18.16 14.69 0.75
CA SER A 32 18.42 13.95 1.99
C SER A 32 17.97 14.76 3.20
N PHE A 33 17.20 14.13 4.06
CA PHE A 33 16.71 14.68 5.32
C PHE A 33 17.27 13.85 6.47
N GLY A 34 17.47 14.51 7.62
CA GLY A 34 17.93 13.84 8.84
C GLY A 34 16.83 13.04 9.50
N GLU A 35 17.13 12.52 10.66
CA GLU A 35 16.20 11.80 11.54
C GLU A 35 15.26 12.78 12.28
N TRP A 36 14.14 12.24 12.78
CA TRP A 36 13.21 13.00 13.63
C TRP A 36 12.67 14.27 12.95
N CYS A 37 12.30 14.17 11.67
CA CYS A 37 11.69 15.27 10.94
C CYS A 37 10.17 15.11 10.91
N SER A 38 9.44 16.13 11.37
CA SER A 38 7.99 16.19 11.29
C SER A 38 7.60 17.22 10.22
N PHE A 39 7.13 16.72 9.08
CA PHE A 39 6.68 17.55 7.96
C PHE A 39 5.19 17.85 8.07
N GLY A 40 4.83 19.12 7.92
CA GLY A 40 3.44 19.55 7.86
C GLY A 40 2.70 18.96 6.64
N ALA A 41 1.42 19.23 6.55
CA ALA A 41 0.61 18.83 5.39
C ALA A 41 1.05 19.58 4.12
N TRP A 42 0.77 18.98 2.96
CA TRP A 42 0.99 19.56 1.63
C TRP A 42 2.45 19.89 1.31
N CYS A 43 3.38 19.14 1.86
CA CYS A 43 4.78 19.23 1.47
C CYS A 43 5.03 18.51 0.14
N SER A 44 5.93 19.06 -0.69
CA SER A 44 6.36 18.39 -1.91
C SER A 44 7.86 18.10 -1.91
N PHE A 45 8.21 16.89 -2.29
CA PHE A 45 9.58 16.37 -2.34
C PHE A 45 9.91 15.94 -3.78
N GLY A 46 11.16 16.12 -4.17
CA GLY A 46 11.64 15.72 -5.49
C GLY A 46 11.83 14.20 -5.59
N GLU A 47 12.42 13.79 -6.70
CA GLU A 47 12.83 12.41 -6.96
C GLU A 47 14.05 12.01 -6.13
N SER A 48 14.22 10.71 -5.88
CA SER A 48 15.39 10.12 -5.21
C SER A 48 15.67 10.72 -3.82
N CYS A 49 14.63 11.09 -3.10
CA CYS A 49 14.75 11.59 -1.74
C CYS A 49 14.97 10.43 -0.77
N SER A 50 15.82 10.66 0.22
CA SER A 50 16.01 9.77 1.37
C SER A 50 15.76 10.50 2.68
N PHE A 51 15.16 9.81 3.63
CA PHE A 51 14.82 10.33 4.93
C PHE A 51 15.46 9.45 6.00
N GLY A 52 15.97 10.06 7.07
CA GLY A 52 16.45 9.36 8.25
C GLY A 52 15.32 8.73 9.03
N GLU A 53 15.60 8.00 10.08
CA GLU A 53 14.61 7.31 10.89
C GLU A 53 13.61 8.28 11.56
N TRP A 54 12.44 7.77 11.90
CA TRP A 54 11.43 8.47 12.71
C TRP A 54 10.91 9.78 12.12
N CYS A 55 10.79 9.85 10.80
CA CYS A 55 10.12 10.98 10.15
C CYS A 55 8.62 10.72 10.00
N SER A 56 7.84 11.80 10.08
CA SER A 56 6.39 11.78 9.87
C SER A 56 5.97 12.84 8.86
N PHE A 57 4.90 12.54 8.12
CA PHE A 57 4.40 13.42 7.07
C PHE A 57 2.90 13.64 7.22
N GLY A 58 2.50 14.91 7.23
CA GLY A 58 1.10 15.30 7.25
C GLY A 58 0.35 14.89 5.98
N ALA A 59 -0.93 15.18 5.94
CA ALA A 59 -1.80 14.86 4.81
C ALA A 59 -1.40 15.60 3.52
N GLY A 60 -1.67 14.99 2.36
CA GLY A 60 -1.49 15.61 1.06
C GLY A 60 -0.05 15.84 0.63
N CYS A 61 0.91 15.18 1.25
CA CYS A 61 2.32 15.26 0.83
C CYS A 61 2.54 14.51 -0.48
N SER A 62 3.44 15.05 -1.33
CA SER A 62 3.81 14.43 -2.61
C SER A 62 5.31 14.15 -2.68
N PHE A 63 5.64 12.97 -3.18
CA PHE A 63 7.01 12.48 -3.34
C PHE A 63 7.25 12.10 -4.79
N GLY A 64 8.40 12.50 -5.33
CA GLY A 64 8.82 12.10 -6.67
C GLY A 64 9.15 10.61 -6.76
N GLU A 65 9.71 10.22 -7.89
CA GLU A 65 10.11 8.84 -8.16
C GLU A 65 11.32 8.41 -7.33
N SER A 66 11.45 7.11 -7.10
CA SER A 66 12.64 6.48 -6.48
C SER A 66 12.98 7.00 -5.07
N CYS A 67 12.01 7.49 -4.34
CA CYS A 67 12.20 7.88 -2.95
C CYS A 67 12.33 6.64 -2.06
N SER A 68 13.15 6.74 -1.01
CA SER A 68 13.42 5.65 -0.07
C SER A 68 13.08 6.06 1.36
N PHE A 69 12.31 5.22 2.02
CA PHE A 69 11.85 5.39 3.39
C PHE A 69 12.25 4.16 4.20
N GLY A 70 12.79 4.37 5.40
CA GLY A 70 13.13 3.30 6.32
C GLY A 70 11.88 2.64 6.95
N GLU A 71 12.05 2.10 8.15
CA GLU A 71 11.00 1.40 8.89
C GLU A 71 10.15 2.36 9.72
N SER A 72 8.91 1.96 9.99
CA SER A 72 7.99 2.62 10.94
C SER A 72 7.65 4.07 10.62
N TYR A 73 7.55 4.42 9.35
CA TYR A 73 7.11 5.75 8.93
C TYR A 73 5.59 5.90 8.99
N SER A 74 5.16 7.14 9.25
CA SER A 74 3.74 7.51 9.23
C SER A 74 3.47 8.59 8.19
N PHE A 75 2.54 8.31 7.30
CA PHE A 75 2.06 9.22 6.27
C PHE A 75 0.58 9.52 6.47
N GLY A 76 0.22 10.80 6.44
CA GLY A 76 -1.17 11.22 6.53
C GLY A 76 -2.01 10.80 5.32
N GLU A 77 -3.24 11.24 5.29
CA GLU A 77 -4.20 10.97 4.22
C GLU A 77 -3.78 11.61 2.90
N SER A 78 -4.21 11.04 1.78
CA SER A 78 -4.07 11.60 0.43
C SER A 78 -2.62 11.92 0.02
N CYS A 79 -1.64 11.23 0.58
CA CYS A 79 -0.26 11.33 0.12
C CYS A 79 -0.08 10.63 -1.23
N SER A 80 0.82 11.16 -2.07
CA SER A 80 1.14 10.59 -3.37
C SER A 80 2.62 10.30 -3.53
N PHE A 81 2.94 9.14 -4.08
CA PHE A 81 4.29 8.65 -4.29
C PHE A 81 4.50 8.31 -5.75
N GLY A 82 5.61 8.76 -6.33
CA GLY A 82 6.02 8.43 -7.68
C GLY A 82 6.35 6.95 -7.86
N GLU A 83 6.86 6.61 -9.04
CA GLU A 83 7.25 5.24 -9.38
C GLU A 83 8.47 4.77 -8.58
N SER A 84 8.60 3.47 -8.38
CA SER A 84 9.78 2.83 -7.78
C SER A 84 10.17 3.34 -6.39
N CYS A 85 9.22 3.85 -5.62
CA CYS A 85 9.45 4.19 -4.22
C CYS A 85 9.55 2.93 -3.37
N SER A 86 10.40 2.96 -2.34
CA SER A 86 10.59 1.84 -1.42
C SER A 86 10.32 2.24 0.03
N PHE A 87 9.64 1.36 0.75
CA PHE A 87 9.25 1.55 2.14
C PHE A 87 9.69 0.34 2.96
N GLY A 88 10.34 0.60 4.08
CA GLY A 88 10.70 -0.45 5.05
C GLY A 88 9.48 -1.03 5.76
N ALA A 89 9.75 -1.90 6.72
CA ALA A 89 8.71 -2.59 7.49
C ALA A 89 7.92 -1.62 8.38
N GLY A 90 6.66 -1.95 8.68
CA GLY A 90 5.84 -1.26 9.65
C GLY A 90 5.39 0.15 9.26
N CYS A 91 5.48 0.54 7.99
CA CYS A 91 5.02 1.85 7.54
C CYS A 91 3.49 1.93 7.54
N SER A 92 2.95 3.09 7.93
CA SER A 92 1.52 3.37 7.98
C SER A 92 1.12 4.49 7.02
N PHE A 93 0.09 4.26 6.23
CA PHE A 93 -0.43 5.21 5.25
C PHE A 93 -1.90 5.51 5.52
N GLY A 94 -2.26 6.78 5.56
CA GLY A 94 -3.65 7.23 5.72
C GLY A 94 -4.53 6.88 4.54
N GLU A 95 -5.79 7.28 4.61
CA GLU A 95 -6.80 7.06 3.57
C GLU A 95 -6.41 7.75 2.25
N GLY A 96 -6.77 7.16 1.12
CA GLY A 96 -6.66 7.77 -0.20
C GLY A 96 -5.24 7.97 -0.72
N CYS A 97 -4.24 7.35 -0.12
CA CYS A 97 -2.87 7.42 -0.63
C CYS A 97 -2.74 6.75 -1.99
N SER A 98 -1.87 7.30 -2.84
CA SER A 98 -1.61 6.77 -4.18
C SER A 98 -0.13 6.49 -4.41
N PHE A 99 0.17 5.35 -5.04
CA PHE A 99 1.51 4.87 -5.29
C PHE A 99 1.69 4.58 -6.78
N GLY A 100 2.80 5.05 -7.34
CA GLY A 100 3.18 4.78 -8.73
C GLY A 100 3.52 3.31 -9.00
N GLU A 101 3.96 3.01 -10.20
CA GLU A 101 4.36 1.66 -10.60
C GLU A 101 5.62 1.20 -9.87
N GLY A 102 5.74 -0.10 -9.61
CA GLY A 102 6.94 -0.73 -9.07
C GLY A 102 7.31 -0.32 -7.65
N CYS A 103 6.39 0.23 -6.86
CA CYS A 103 6.64 0.53 -5.46
C CYS A 103 6.79 -0.74 -4.63
N ASN A 104 7.69 -0.69 -3.66
CA ASN A 104 8.06 -1.81 -2.78
C ASN A 104 7.71 -1.50 -1.34
N PHE A 105 7.00 -2.39 -0.67
CA PHE A 105 6.62 -2.25 0.73
C PHE A 105 7.13 -3.43 1.53
N GLY A 106 7.84 -3.14 2.62
CA GLY A 106 8.30 -4.14 3.57
C GLY A 106 7.15 -4.81 4.32
N GLU A 107 7.49 -5.66 5.26
CA GLU A 107 6.55 -6.41 6.08
C GLU A 107 5.71 -5.47 6.97
N TRP A 108 4.51 -5.91 7.33
CA TRP A 108 3.65 -5.26 8.33
C TRP A 108 3.26 -3.81 8.00
N CYS A 109 3.29 -3.41 6.73
CA CYS A 109 2.79 -2.11 6.31
C CYS A 109 1.26 -2.06 6.39
N SER A 110 0.71 -0.93 6.82
CA SER A 110 -0.73 -0.72 6.90
C SER A 110 -1.19 0.42 5.99
N PHE A 111 -2.27 0.20 5.27
CA PHE A 111 -2.84 1.16 4.33
C PHE A 111 -4.29 1.44 4.69
N GLY A 112 -4.64 2.73 4.79
CA GLY A 112 -6.00 3.17 5.01
C GLY A 112 -6.94 2.82 3.85
N GLU A 113 -8.18 3.26 3.95
CA GLU A 113 -9.21 3.02 2.93
C GLU A 113 -8.84 3.70 1.60
N SER A 114 -9.37 3.20 0.50
CA SER A 114 -9.30 3.81 -0.83
C SER A 114 -7.89 4.08 -1.37
N CYS A 115 -6.85 3.45 -0.83
CA CYS A 115 -5.51 3.55 -1.38
C CYS A 115 -5.42 2.91 -2.78
N SER A 116 -4.57 3.47 -3.65
CA SER A 116 -4.36 2.96 -5.00
C SER A 116 -2.88 2.68 -5.29
N PHE A 117 -2.61 1.55 -5.92
CA PHE A 117 -1.27 1.07 -6.22
C PHE A 117 -1.12 0.88 -7.73
N GLY A 118 -0.04 1.40 -8.30
CA GLY A 118 0.33 1.19 -9.70
C GLY A 118 0.65 -0.27 -10.02
N ALA A 119 0.99 -0.54 -11.27
CA ALA A 119 1.37 -1.87 -11.70
C ALA A 119 2.69 -2.33 -11.06
N GLY A 120 2.85 -3.62 -10.82
CA GLY A 120 4.10 -4.22 -10.36
C GLY A 120 4.52 -3.84 -8.94
N CYS A 121 3.64 -3.30 -8.10
CA CYS A 121 3.93 -3.08 -6.70
C CYS A 121 4.08 -4.41 -5.95
N SER A 122 5.01 -4.47 -4.99
CA SER A 122 5.22 -5.64 -4.14
C SER A 122 5.02 -5.31 -2.66
N PHE A 123 4.45 -6.26 -1.93
CA PHE A 123 4.09 -6.10 -0.53
C PHE A 123 4.64 -7.27 0.28
N GLY A 124 5.40 -6.96 1.32
CA GLY A 124 5.92 -7.93 2.27
C GLY A 124 4.83 -8.60 3.11
N GLU A 125 5.24 -9.56 3.92
CA GLU A 125 4.35 -10.32 4.81
C GLU A 125 3.58 -9.40 5.76
N GLY A 126 2.38 -9.79 6.12
CA GLY A 126 1.57 -9.12 7.14
C GLY A 126 1.03 -7.74 6.76
N CYS A 127 1.17 -7.30 5.50
CA CYS A 127 0.59 -6.05 5.05
C CYS A 127 -0.95 -6.07 5.12
N SER A 128 -1.54 -4.98 5.66
CA SER A 128 -2.98 -4.81 5.80
C SER A 128 -3.51 -3.65 4.97
N PHE A 129 -4.72 -3.79 4.43
CA PHE A 129 -5.31 -2.81 3.52
C PHE A 129 -6.74 -2.48 3.93
N GLY A 130 -7.06 -1.20 4.01
CA GLY A 130 -8.39 -0.70 4.25
C GLY A 130 -9.36 -0.99 3.10
N GLU A 131 -10.63 -0.70 3.32
CA GLU A 131 -11.68 -0.91 2.33
C GLU A 131 -11.44 -0.09 1.07
N GLY A 132 -11.82 -0.62 -0.09
CA GLY A 132 -11.75 0.11 -1.36
C GLY A 132 -10.35 0.25 -1.97
N CYS A 133 -9.31 -0.37 -1.41
CA CYS A 133 -7.97 -0.37 -2.01
C CYS A 133 -7.97 -0.99 -3.42
N ARG A 134 -7.18 -0.41 -4.33
CA ARG A 134 -7.08 -0.82 -5.74
C ARG A 134 -5.64 -1.16 -6.08
N PHE A 135 -5.44 -2.28 -6.78
CA PHE A 135 -4.12 -2.76 -7.16
C PHE A 135 -4.00 -2.81 -8.69
N GLY A 136 -2.90 -2.29 -9.21
CA GLY A 136 -2.54 -2.40 -10.61
C GLY A 136 -2.21 -3.84 -11.04
N LYS A 137 -1.96 -4.03 -12.33
CA LYS A 137 -1.60 -5.33 -12.88
C LYS A 137 -0.21 -5.76 -12.36
N GLY A 138 -0.06 -7.04 -12.03
CA GLY A 138 1.24 -7.62 -11.64
C GLY A 138 1.71 -7.22 -10.23
N CYS A 139 0.82 -6.74 -9.35
CA CYS A 139 1.14 -6.60 -7.93
C CYS A 139 1.36 -7.97 -7.29
N SER A 140 2.41 -8.09 -6.47
CA SER A 140 2.76 -9.30 -5.73
C SER A 140 2.64 -9.07 -4.22
N PHE A 141 2.29 -10.14 -3.50
CA PHE A 141 2.14 -10.11 -2.05
C PHE A 141 2.97 -11.25 -1.46
N GLU A 142 3.94 -10.89 -0.63
CA GLU A 142 4.70 -11.87 0.13
C GLU A 142 3.91 -12.24 1.38
N ASP A 143 3.18 -13.33 1.32
CA ASP A 143 2.70 -14.07 2.47
C ASP A 143 3.48 -15.39 2.46
N GLU A 144 3.98 -15.88 3.61
CA GLU A 144 4.66 -17.17 3.67
C GLU A 144 3.81 -18.31 3.08
N ARG A 145 2.49 -18.11 3.06
CA ARG A 145 1.50 -19.02 2.48
C ARG A 145 1.37 -18.92 0.94
N VAL A 146 1.96 -17.87 0.31
CA VAL A 146 1.84 -17.60 -1.14
C VAL A 146 3.22 -17.62 -1.81
N LYS A 147 4.08 -18.54 -1.39
CA LYS A 147 5.40 -18.74 -2.02
C LYS A 147 5.25 -19.38 -3.40
N ASN A 148 5.55 -18.60 -4.41
CA ASN A 148 5.59 -18.91 -5.86
C ASN A 148 4.35 -18.55 -6.69
N GLY A 149 3.67 -17.62 -6.31
CA GLY A 149 2.66 -16.74 -6.75
C GLY A 149 2.10 -16.81 -8.18
N ALA A 150 1.56 -17.94 -8.60
CA ALA A 150 0.51 -17.85 -9.61
C ALA A 150 -0.73 -17.21 -8.97
N TYR A 151 -1.25 -16.16 -9.55
CA TYR A 151 -2.51 -15.59 -9.10
C TYR A 151 -3.50 -15.47 -10.26
N PHE A 152 -4.77 -15.58 -9.93
CA PHE A 152 -5.88 -15.30 -10.82
C PHE A 152 -6.69 -14.15 -10.22
N ALA A 153 -7.11 -13.18 -11.03
CA ALA A 153 -7.91 -12.08 -10.55
C ALA A 153 -9.18 -11.90 -11.38
N CYS A 154 -10.31 -11.76 -10.69
CA CYS A 154 -11.58 -11.35 -11.27
C CYS A 154 -11.86 -9.90 -10.92
N ASP A 155 -12.20 -9.09 -11.92
CA ASP A 155 -12.61 -7.71 -11.73
C ASP A 155 -14.13 -7.59 -11.67
N ARG A 156 -14.62 -6.63 -10.85
CA ARG A 156 -16.04 -6.25 -10.75
C ARG A 156 -17.00 -7.37 -10.39
N ILE A 157 -16.60 -8.29 -9.52
CA ILE A 157 -17.48 -9.32 -8.97
C ILE A 157 -18.01 -8.95 -7.59
N GLY A 158 -19.14 -9.56 -7.22
CA GLY A 158 -19.80 -9.37 -5.93
C GLY A 158 -20.55 -8.05 -5.77
N SER A 159 -21.10 -7.84 -4.56
CA SER A 159 -21.96 -6.69 -4.24
C SER A 159 -21.24 -5.35 -4.40
N GLU A 160 -19.97 -5.30 -4.04
CA GLU A 160 -19.16 -4.09 -4.07
C GLU A 160 -18.41 -3.88 -5.39
N ARG A 161 -18.61 -4.76 -6.37
CA ARG A 161 -17.93 -4.67 -7.68
C ARG A 161 -16.42 -4.57 -7.57
N ARG A 162 -15.81 -5.26 -6.60
CA ARG A 162 -14.38 -5.21 -6.30
C ARG A 162 -13.59 -6.22 -7.12
N LYS A 163 -12.30 -5.95 -7.25
CA LYS A 163 -11.33 -6.91 -7.73
C LYS A 163 -11.09 -7.95 -6.63
N THR A 164 -11.17 -9.23 -7.01
CA THR A 164 -10.90 -10.36 -6.12
C THR A 164 -9.73 -11.13 -6.67
N TYR A 165 -8.75 -11.40 -5.84
CA TYR A 165 -7.54 -12.14 -6.18
C TYR A 165 -7.60 -13.52 -5.56
N PHE A 166 -7.19 -14.51 -6.32
CA PHE A 166 -7.02 -15.89 -5.90
C PHE A 166 -5.55 -16.25 -6.07
N PHE A 167 -4.97 -16.87 -5.06
CA PHE A 167 -3.57 -17.26 -5.02
C PHE A 167 -3.47 -18.74 -4.76
N CYS A 168 -2.44 -19.39 -5.32
CA CYS A 168 -2.09 -20.76 -4.99
C CYS A 168 -0.69 -20.75 -4.37
N ASP A 169 -0.51 -21.39 -3.21
CA ASP A 169 0.80 -21.53 -2.60
C ASP A 169 1.59 -22.71 -3.17
N GLY A 170 2.84 -22.87 -2.70
CA GLY A 170 3.72 -23.95 -3.18
C GLY A 170 3.26 -25.37 -2.82
N ASP A 171 2.31 -25.52 -1.91
CA ASP A 171 1.73 -26.79 -1.48
C ASP A 171 0.38 -27.09 -2.18
N GLY A 172 -0.09 -26.16 -3.02
CA GLY A 172 -1.35 -26.28 -3.75
C GLY A 172 -2.57 -25.75 -2.97
N GLU A 173 -2.36 -25.12 -1.81
CA GLU A 173 -3.45 -24.51 -1.06
C GLU A 173 -3.84 -23.17 -1.67
N MET A 174 -5.14 -22.91 -1.75
CA MET A 174 -5.66 -21.69 -2.35
C MET A 174 -6.15 -20.70 -1.32
N TYR A 175 -5.80 -19.44 -1.55
CA TYR A 175 -6.18 -18.29 -0.75
C TYR A 175 -6.90 -17.25 -1.59
N VAL A 176 -7.73 -16.44 -0.95
CA VAL A 176 -8.52 -15.39 -1.62
C VAL A 176 -8.33 -14.05 -0.91
N ARG A 177 -8.10 -13.01 -1.69
CA ARG A 177 -8.18 -11.63 -1.24
C ARG A 177 -9.33 -10.92 -1.93
N ALA A 178 -10.30 -10.48 -1.14
CA ALA A 178 -11.44 -9.68 -1.60
C ALA A 178 -11.50 -8.38 -0.79
N GLY A 179 -10.95 -7.30 -1.36
CA GLY A 179 -10.73 -6.05 -0.64
C GLY A 179 -9.71 -6.21 0.49
N CYS A 180 -10.06 -5.82 1.70
CA CYS A 180 -9.23 -5.95 2.90
C CYS A 180 -9.24 -7.37 3.53
N TRP A 181 -10.09 -8.26 3.04
CA TRP A 181 -10.25 -9.58 3.62
C TRP A 181 -9.40 -10.61 2.87
N PHE A 182 -8.58 -11.35 3.63
CA PHE A 182 -7.74 -12.45 3.16
C PHE A 182 -8.06 -13.70 3.95
N SER A 183 -8.24 -14.85 3.27
CA SER A 183 -8.50 -16.14 3.90
C SER A 183 -8.17 -17.30 2.98
N SER A 184 -8.24 -18.52 3.51
CA SER A 184 -8.29 -19.73 2.69
C SER A 184 -9.49 -19.72 1.75
N LEU A 185 -9.37 -20.42 0.61
CA LEU A 185 -10.48 -20.57 -0.34
C LEU A 185 -11.72 -21.19 0.33
N GLY A 186 -11.52 -22.12 1.26
CA GLY A 186 -12.60 -22.76 1.99
C GLY A 186 -13.40 -21.78 2.85
N GLU A 187 -12.72 -20.96 3.64
CA GLU A 187 -13.34 -19.91 4.46
C GLU A 187 -14.03 -18.85 3.60
N PHE A 188 -13.42 -18.49 2.46
CA PHE A 188 -14.05 -17.57 1.52
C PHE A 188 -15.39 -18.10 1.00
N VAL A 189 -15.45 -19.35 0.58
CA VAL A 189 -16.69 -19.98 0.09
C VAL A 189 -17.76 -20.02 1.17
N VAL A 190 -17.41 -20.34 2.42
CA VAL A 190 -18.36 -20.31 3.55
C VAL A 190 -18.91 -18.91 3.75
N ARG A 191 -18.05 -17.91 3.83
CA ARG A 191 -18.47 -16.51 4.02
C ARG A 191 -19.31 -15.97 2.88
N VAL A 192 -19.00 -16.32 1.64
CA VAL A 192 -19.82 -15.95 0.47
C VAL A 192 -21.24 -16.50 0.59
N LYS A 193 -21.39 -17.76 1.00
CA LYS A 193 -22.70 -18.38 1.21
C LYS A 193 -23.48 -17.73 2.36
N GLU A 194 -22.82 -17.40 3.45
CA GLU A 194 -23.42 -16.72 4.59
C GLU A 194 -23.89 -15.31 4.24
N ALA A 195 -23.05 -14.52 3.57
CA ALA A 195 -23.32 -13.11 3.27
C ALA A 195 -24.21 -12.89 2.04
N HIS A 196 -24.15 -13.80 1.06
CA HIS A 196 -24.76 -13.62 -0.27
C HIS A 196 -25.64 -14.78 -0.72
N GLY A 197 -25.94 -15.74 0.16
CA GLY A 197 -26.69 -16.96 -0.16
C GLY A 197 -27.96 -16.70 -0.94
N GLY A 198 -28.16 -17.41 -2.04
CA GLY A 198 -29.31 -17.29 -2.93
C GLY A 198 -29.31 -16.06 -3.86
N THR A 199 -28.29 -15.19 -3.78
CA THR A 199 -28.21 -14.00 -4.63
C THR A 199 -27.35 -14.24 -5.89
N LYS A 200 -27.41 -13.27 -6.83
CA LYS A 200 -26.50 -13.28 -8.00
C LYS A 200 -25.02 -13.16 -7.59
N TYR A 201 -24.74 -12.52 -6.46
CA TYR A 201 -23.38 -12.28 -5.97
C TYR A 201 -22.73 -13.57 -5.48
N GLU A 202 -23.49 -14.47 -4.84
CA GLU A 202 -23.01 -15.81 -4.55
C GLU A 202 -22.55 -16.52 -5.83
N LYS A 203 -23.40 -16.47 -6.87
CA LYS A 203 -23.07 -17.12 -8.16
C LYS A 203 -21.83 -16.51 -8.81
N GLU A 204 -21.67 -15.19 -8.77
CA GLU A 204 -20.50 -14.49 -9.31
C GLU A 204 -19.21 -14.94 -8.60
N TYR A 205 -19.21 -14.96 -7.26
CA TYR A 205 -18.06 -15.39 -6.47
C TYR A 205 -17.73 -16.86 -6.66
N LEU A 206 -18.73 -17.74 -6.63
CA LEU A 206 -18.49 -19.17 -6.81
C LEU A 206 -18.01 -19.52 -8.23
N ALA A 207 -18.49 -18.82 -9.26
CA ALA A 207 -17.98 -18.97 -10.62
C ALA A 207 -16.52 -18.52 -10.72
N ALA A 208 -16.13 -17.44 -10.02
CA ALA A 208 -14.75 -17.00 -9.95
C ALA A 208 -13.85 -18.00 -9.20
N VAL A 209 -14.35 -18.63 -8.14
CA VAL A 209 -13.66 -19.72 -7.42
C VAL A 209 -13.37 -20.91 -8.34
N GLU A 210 -14.37 -21.37 -9.10
CA GLU A 210 -14.18 -22.50 -10.02
C GLU A 210 -13.20 -22.15 -11.15
N LEU A 211 -13.27 -20.93 -11.68
CA LEU A 211 -12.32 -20.49 -12.69
C LEU A 211 -10.90 -20.37 -12.13
N ALA A 212 -10.75 -19.87 -10.91
CA ALA A 212 -9.47 -19.77 -10.24
C ALA A 212 -8.81 -21.16 -10.06
N LYS A 213 -9.58 -22.17 -9.64
CA LYS A 213 -9.09 -23.56 -9.55
C LYS A 213 -8.56 -24.05 -10.88
N ILE A 214 -9.33 -23.89 -11.96
CA ILE A 214 -8.91 -24.32 -13.31
C ILE A 214 -7.61 -23.64 -13.75
N VAL A 215 -7.45 -22.34 -13.44
CA VAL A 215 -6.29 -21.56 -13.89
C VAL A 215 -5.05 -21.80 -13.04
N LEU A 216 -5.23 -22.06 -11.74
CA LEU A 216 -4.12 -22.14 -10.78
C LEU A 216 -3.68 -23.58 -10.46
N GLU A 217 -4.56 -24.58 -10.66
CA GLU A 217 -4.26 -26.01 -10.47
C GLU A 217 -3.77 -26.70 -11.77
N GLY A 218 -3.85 -26.00 -12.92
CA GLY A 218 -3.41 -26.51 -14.24
C GLY A 218 -1.98 -26.17 -14.53
#